data_b9b24fc2c63c8d37bcb4b6b69e8cde6d
#
_entry.id   b9b24fc2c63c8d37bcb4b6b69e8cde6d
#
_cell.length_a   1.000
_cell.length_b   1.000
_cell.length_c   1.000
_cell.angle_alpha   90.00
_cell.angle_beta   90.00
_cell.angle_gamma   90.00
#
_symmetry.space_group_name_H-M   'P 1'
#
loop_
_entity.id
_entity.type
_entity.pdbx_description
1 polymer ?
#
loop_
_entity_poly.entity_id
_entity_poly.type
_entity_poly.pdbx_seq_one_letter_code
_entity_poly.pdbx_strand_id
1 'polypeptide(L)'
;MVHVAWLGKKSPFCGNVSYGNSTTKELKDRGHKVSFIHFDNPSNSNAKNPLFLANDPEVSLPYLIKSQVYTIPSPRAEKELKISLERLKPDIVHASLTLSPLDFRLPELCNQINLPLVGTFHPAFDIKNRNLTANTQQLTYQLYAPSLGKFNRIIVFSETQKKILAKLGVNKEKQIVIPNGVDENIWEPLIEKNKKHDAVRKKLGDGRIFLYMGRIANEKNIEPLLRSWRKTKTYNCKLVIVGDGPMKPTLENSFSNLSEDKLIWWGAEMDLETRVAIMQIAEVFFLPSLVEGLSLSLLEAMATGTACVATDTGADGEVLDNGAGIVISTDNVSTQLKTIIPILIEHPAFTKALGEKARDRVIERYTLKKNIDAIEKVYIELKNSFKN
;
A
#
# COMPACT_ATOMS: atom_id res chain seq x y z
N MET A 1 1.21 27.08 -3.83
CA MET A 1 1.02 26.22 -5.03
C MET A 1 2.37 25.72 -5.51
N VAL A 2 2.48 24.42 -5.77
CA VAL A 2 3.68 23.73 -6.28
C VAL A 2 3.29 22.95 -7.54
N HIS A 3 4.15 22.94 -8.57
CA HIS A 3 3.98 22.05 -9.71
C HIS A 3 4.85 20.81 -9.49
N VAL A 4 4.24 19.64 -9.34
CA VAL A 4 4.90 18.35 -9.10
C VAL A 4 4.88 17.50 -10.36
N ALA A 5 6.04 17.05 -10.83
CA ALA A 5 6.14 15.96 -11.78
C ALA A 5 6.16 14.65 -11.00
N TRP A 6 5.04 13.93 -11.00
CA TRP A 6 4.88 12.68 -10.26
C TRP A 6 5.23 11.49 -11.16
N LEU A 7 6.35 10.83 -10.89
CA LEU A 7 6.73 9.59 -11.56
C LEU A 7 6.23 8.38 -10.75
N GLY A 8 5.26 7.63 -11.29
CA GLY A 8 4.62 6.53 -10.59
C GLY A 8 4.00 5.48 -11.48
N LYS A 9 3.32 4.50 -10.90
CA LYS A 9 2.57 3.45 -11.61
C LYS A 9 1.11 3.83 -11.78
N LYS A 10 0.53 3.46 -12.94
CA LYS A 10 -0.92 3.44 -13.18
C LYS A 10 -1.47 2.03 -13.33
N SER A 11 -0.62 1.10 -13.76
CA SER A 11 -0.97 -0.31 -13.97
C SER A 11 0.25 -1.21 -13.86
N PRO A 12 0.09 -2.52 -13.64
CA PRO A 12 -1.11 -3.18 -13.16
C PRO A 12 -1.47 -2.75 -11.72
N PHE A 13 -2.73 -2.90 -11.34
CA PHE A 13 -3.24 -2.44 -10.05
C PHE A 13 -2.47 -3.07 -8.86
N CYS A 14 -2.01 -2.24 -7.95
CA CYS A 14 -1.28 -2.63 -6.74
C CYS A 14 -1.28 -1.49 -5.71
N GLY A 15 -0.75 -1.71 -4.51
CA GLY A 15 -0.66 -0.67 -3.46
C GLY A 15 -0.01 0.63 -3.92
N ASN A 16 1.04 0.57 -4.75
CA ASN A 16 1.68 1.77 -5.29
C ASN A 16 0.77 2.57 -6.23
N VAL A 17 -0.11 1.91 -6.97
CA VAL A 17 -1.11 2.58 -7.82
C VAL A 17 -2.13 3.29 -6.94
N SER A 18 -2.64 2.63 -5.91
CA SER A 18 -3.57 3.23 -4.94
C SER A 18 -2.94 4.44 -4.24
N TYR A 19 -1.72 4.30 -3.73
CA TYR A 19 -0.96 5.39 -3.13
C TYR A 19 -0.79 6.57 -4.08
N GLY A 20 -0.29 6.33 -5.30
CA GLY A 20 -0.08 7.38 -6.30
C GLY A 20 -1.37 8.11 -6.67
N ASN A 21 -2.46 7.37 -6.88
CA ASN A 21 -3.75 7.95 -7.24
C ASN A 21 -4.32 8.80 -6.10
N SER A 22 -4.34 8.29 -4.86
CA SER A 22 -4.86 9.03 -3.70
C SER A 22 -4.03 10.28 -3.42
N THR A 23 -2.69 10.16 -3.43
CA THR A 23 -1.79 11.29 -3.18
C THR A 23 -1.92 12.37 -4.25
N THR A 24 -1.90 11.98 -5.53
CA THR A 24 -1.95 12.97 -6.62
C THR A 24 -3.32 13.63 -6.75
N LYS A 25 -4.40 12.89 -6.47
CA LYS A 25 -5.76 13.44 -6.41
C LYS A 25 -5.85 14.51 -5.31
N GLU A 26 -5.47 14.16 -4.08
CA GLU A 26 -5.55 15.08 -2.95
C GLU A 26 -4.66 16.32 -3.13
N LEU A 27 -3.46 16.17 -3.72
CA LEU A 27 -2.62 17.32 -4.07
C LEU A 27 -3.31 18.25 -5.08
N LYS A 28 -4.02 17.71 -6.07
CA LYS A 28 -4.79 18.52 -7.03
C LYS A 28 -5.98 19.22 -6.37
N ASP A 29 -6.72 18.50 -5.52
CA ASP A 29 -7.86 19.03 -4.79
C ASP A 29 -7.46 20.19 -3.88
N ARG A 30 -6.19 20.21 -3.41
CA ARG A 30 -5.57 21.34 -2.67
C ARG A 30 -4.98 22.44 -3.56
N GLY A 31 -5.17 22.38 -4.86
CA GLY A 31 -4.74 23.40 -5.82
C GLY A 31 -3.28 23.30 -6.28
N HIS A 32 -2.59 22.19 -6.04
CA HIS A 32 -1.29 21.93 -6.65
C HIS A 32 -1.45 21.47 -8.10
N LYS A 33 -0.49 21.82 -8.95
CA LYS A 33 -0.40 21.27 -10.31
C LYS A 33 0.36 19.94 -10.25
N VAL A 34 -0.22 18.87 -10.82
CA VAL A 34 0.43 17.54 -10.87
C VAL A 34 0.49 17.05 -12.31
N SER A 35 1.69 16.85 -12.82
CA SER A 35 1.94 16.17 -14.09
C SER A 35 2.29 14.72 -13.81
N PHE A 36 1.42 13.77 -14.19
CA PHE A 36 1.63 12.35 -13.91
C PHE A 36 2.46 11.69 -15.01
N ILE A 37 3.61 11.12 -14.65
CA ILE A 37 4.54 10.43 -15.54
C ILE A 37 4.51 8.94 -15.21
N HIS A 38 4.24 8.08 -16.19
CA HIS A 38 4.15 6.63 -15.99
C HIS A 38 4.66 5.85 -17.20
N PHE A 39 4.93 4.57 -17.01
CA PHE A 39 5.28 3.68 -18.11
C PHE A 39 4.04 3.20 -18.83
N ASP A 40 3.97 3.49 -20.15
CA ASP A 40 2.94 2.97 -21.05
C ASP A 40 3.49 2.88 -22.49
N ASN A 41 2.92 1.99 -23.31
CA ASN A 41 3.29 1.91 -24.72
C ASN A 41 2.33 2.75 -25.57
N PRO A 42 2.84 3.70 -26.35
CA PRO A 42 2.02 4.58 -27.19
C PRO A 42 1.12 3.83 -28.20
N SER A 43 1.48 2.58 -28.56
CA SER A 43 0.70 1.75 -29.46
C SER A 43 -0.62 1.24 -28.89
N ASN A 44 -0.81 1.29 -27.56
CA ASN A 44 -2.05 0.90 -26.89
C ASN A 44 -2.98 2.08 -26.58
N SER A 45 -2.50 3.30 -26.75
CA SER A 45 -3.32 4.49 -26.59
C SER A 45 -3.82 4.94 -27.96
N ASN A 46 -5.12 4.87 -28.20
CA ASN A 46 -5.80 5.56 -29.31
C ASN A 46 -5.70 7.09 -29.22
N ALA A 47 -4.79 7.61 -28.43
CA ALA A 47 -4.52 9.02 -28.22
C ALA A 47 -3.30 9.44 -29.03
N LYS A 48 -3.54 10.02 -30.18
CA LYS A 48 -2.61 10.99 -30.78
C LYS A 48 -2.31 12.01 -29.69
N ASN A 49 -1.06 12.05 -29.23
CA ASN A 49 -0.48 12.97 -28.29
C ASN A 49 -1.29 14.27 -28.00
N PRO A 50 -2.30 14.27 -27.15
CA PRO A 50 -2.95 15.52 -26.72
C PRO A 50 -2.27 16.11 -25.47
N LEU A 51 -0.97 15.87 -25.35
CA LEU A 51 -0.17 15.97 -24.12
C LEU A 51 0.01 17.37 -23.56
N PHE A 52 -0.44 18.41 -24.23
CA PHE A 52 -0.13 19.78 -23.82
C PHE A 52 -1.33 20.73 -23.73
N LEU A 53 -2.54 20.22 -23.90
CA LEU A 53 -3.78 21.04 -23.82
C LEU A 53 -4.57 20.88 -22.51
N ALA A 54 -4.20 19.93 -21.66
CA ALA A 54 -4.87 19.75 -20.37
C ALA A 54 -4.13 20.49 -19.25
N ASN A 55 -4.85 21.04 -18.29
CA ASN A 55 -4.29 21.66 -17.08
C ASN A 55 -3.40 20.73 -16.27
N ASP A 56 -3.51 19.41 -16.48
CA ASP A 56 -2.76 18.33 -15.84
C ASP A 56 -2.18 17.37 -16.89
N PRO A 57 -1.02 17.65 -17.45
CA PRO A 57 -0.44 16.81 -18.49
C PRO A 57 -0.01 15.44 -17.95
N GLU A 58 -0.43 14.41 -18.66
CA GLU A 58 0.00 13.04 -18.46
C GLU A 58 1.12 12.70 -19.44
N VAL A 59 2.19 12.05 -18.95
CA VAL A 59 3.34 11.66 -19.77
C VAL A 59 3.52 10.15 -19.72
N SER A 60 3.52 9.50 -20.90
CA SER A 60 3.81 8.08 -21.05
C SER A 60 5.27 7.87 -21.43
N LEU A 61 5.97 7.01 -20.68
CA LEU A 61 7.34 6.59 -20.98
C LEU A 61 7.34 5.17 -21.55
N PRO A 62 8.14 4.91 -22.61
CA PRO A 62 8.21 3.59 -23.21
C PRO A 62 8.92 2.57 -22.33
N TYR A 63 8.43 1.32 -22.36
CA TYR A 63 9.00 0.23 -21.57
C TYR A 63 9.16 -1.05 -22.43
N LEU A 64 10.01 -1.96 -21.97
CA LEU A 64 10.20 -3.30 -22.54
C LEU A 64 9.38 -4.34 -21.78
N ILE A 65 9.47 -4.34 -20.44
CA ILE A 65 8.77 -5.28 -19.57
C ILE A 65 8.14 -4.49 -18.41
N LYS A 66 6.89 -4.82 -18.12
CA LYS A 66 6.15 -4.22 -17.00
C LYS A 66 5.40 -5.29 -16.22
N SER A 67 5.63 -5.35 -14.92
CA SER A 67 4.97 -6.26 -13.99
C SER A 67 4.39 -5.53 -12.78
N GLN A 68 3.73 -6.25 -11.88
CA GLN A 68 3.30 -5.66 -10.61
C GLN A 68 4.47 -5.23 -9.73
N VAL A 69 5.62 -5.91 -9.83
CA VAL A 69 6.78 -5.69 -8.96
C VAL A 69 7.78 -4.70 -9.57
N TYR A 70 8.18 -4.89 -10.82
CA TYR A 70 9.23 -4.11 -11.48
C TYR A 70 8.85 -3.66 -12.88
N THR A 71 9.58 -2.66 -13.40
CA THR A 71 9.45 -2.20 -14.78
C THR A 71 10.83 -2.02 -15.39
N ILE A 72 11.06 -2.64 -16.55
CA ILE A 72 12.27 -2.43 -17.35
C ILE A 72 11.94 -1.38 -18.43
N PRO A 73 12.52 -0.16 -18.33
CA PRO A 73 12.29 0.91 -19.29
C PRO A 73 12.91 0.56 -20.64
N SER A 74 12.40 1.16 -21.71
CA SER A 74 13.09 1.17 -22.99
C SER A 74 14.35 2.07 -22.90
N PRO A 75 15.38 1.85 -23.75
CA PRO A 75 16.56 2.71 -23.79
C PRO A 75 16.26 4.19 -24.06
N ARG A 76 15.09 4.50 -24.65
CA ARG A 76 14.64 5.88 -24.93
C ARG A 76 13.98 6.56 -23.74
N ALA A 77 13.55 5.82 -22.72
CA ALA A 77 12.73 6.35 -21.61
C ALA A 77 13.44 7.47 -20.83
N GLU A 78 14.75 7.36 -20.59
CA GLU A 78 15.53 8.39 -19.90
C GLU A 78 15.55 9.71 -20.69
N LYS A 79 15.79 9.64 -22.01
CA LYS A 79 15.79 10.82 -22.90
C LYS A 79 14.40 11.46 -22.94
N GLU A 80 13.34 10.67 -23.08
CA GLU A 80 11.97 11.16 -23.13
C GLU A 80 11.54 11.77 -21.80
N LEU A 81 11.96 11.19 -20.68
CA LEU A 81 11.75 11.77 -19.35
C LEU A 81 12.42 13.14 -19.22
N LYS A 82 13.69 13.27 -19.64
CA LYS A 82 14.42 14.52 -19.59
C LYS A 82 13.72 15.62 -20.40
N ILE A 83 13.39 15.33 -21.67
CA ILE A 83 12.66 16.27 -22.55
C ILE A 83 11.33 16.68 -21.94
N SER A 84 10.61 15.72 -21.35
CA SER A 84 9.32 16.00 -20.72
C SER A 84 9.47 16.92 -19.51
N LEU A 85 10.44 16.69 -18.64
CA LEU A 85 10.70 17.54 -17.47
C LEU A 85 11.14 18.96 -17.86
N GLU A 86 11.98 19.10 -18.87
CA GLU A 86 12.41 20.41 -19.43
C GLU A 86 11.21 21.21 -20.01
N ARG A 87 10.23 20.52 -20.62
CA ARG A 87 9.01 21.15 -21.13
C ARG A 87 8.00 21.47 -20.04
N LEU A 88 7.78 20.55 -19.09
CA LEU A 88 6.82 20.72 -17.99
C LEU A 88 7.26 21.81 -17.01
N LYS A 89 8.56 21.99 -16.82
CA LYS A 89 9.17 22.92 -15.86
C LYS A 89 8.55 22.80 -14.46
N PRO A 90 8.51 21.58 -13.86
CA PRO A 90 7.96 21.43 -12.54
C PRO A 90 8.83 22.10 -11.49
N ASP A 91 8.24 22.42 -10.34
CA ASP A 91 9.02 22.86 -9.18
C ASP A 91 9.77 21.68 -8.51
N ILE A 92 9.21 20.45 -8.63
CA ILE A 92 9.72 19.26 -7.96
C ILE A 92 9.46 18.01 -8.82
N VAL A 93 10.39 17.08 -8.82
CA VAL A 93 10.19 15.72 -9.30
C VAL A 93 9.96 14.83 -8.08
N HIS A 94 8.83 14.14 -8.04
CA HIS A 94 8.54 13.12 -7.01
C HIS A 94 8.47 11.73 -7.66
N ALA A 95 9.42 10.86 -7.29
CA ALA A 95 9.47 9.49 -7.77
C ALA A 95 8.88 8.54 -6.71
N SER A 96 7.73 7.94 -7.03
CA SER A 96 7.19 6.79 -6.31
C SER A 96 7.95 5.55 -6.78
N LEU A 97 9.06 5.21 -6.08
CA LEU A 97 10.05 4.23 -6.53
C LEU A 97 9.47 2.82 -6.61
N THR A 98 9.61 2.19 -7.77
CA THR A 98 8.88 0.96 -8.10
C THR A 98 9.75 -0.14 -8.70
N LEU A 99 11.03 -0.18 -8.33
CA LEU A 99 11.99 -1.16 -8.83
C LEU A 99 12.16 -1.08 -10.37
N SER A 100 12.66 0.08 -10.81
CA SER A 100 13.03 0.31 -12.20
C SER A 100 14.50 0.70 -12.32
N PRO A 101 15.26 0.22 -13.32
CA PRO A 101 16.58 0.75 -13.64
C PRO A 101 16.62 2.27 -13.81
N LEU A 102 15.53 2.89 -14.23
CA LEU A 102 15.42 4.34 -14.35
C LEU A 102 15.53 5.04 -12.98
N ASP A 103 15.13 4.39 -11.88
CA ASP A 103 15.21 4.95 -10.54
C ASP A 103 16.64 5.35 -10.16
N PHE A 104 17.65 4.60 -10.65
CA PHE A 104 19.07 4.88 -10.41
C PHE A 104 19.63 6.06 -11.23
N ARG A 105 18.95 6.42 -12.31
CA ARG A 105 19.33 7.52 -13.20
C ARG A 105 18.71 8.86 -12.79
N LEU A 106 17.61 8.82 -12.01
CA LEU A 106 16.86 10.02 -11.61
C LEU A 106 17.71 11.09 -10.93
N PRO A 107 18.60 10.75 -9.95
CA PRO A 107 19.40 11.78 -9.28
C PRO A 107 20.31 12.55 -10.25
N GLU A 108 20.97 11.85 -11.17
CA GLU A 108 21.85 12.47 -12.15
C GLU A 108 21.05 13.33 -13.13
N LEU A 109 19.93 12.79 -13.65
CA LEU A 109 19.04 13.48 -14.57
C LEU A 109 18.49 14.78 -13.95
N CYS A 110 17.95 14.71 -12.74
CA CYS A 110 17.39 15.87 -12.06
C CYS A 110 18.46 16.92 -11.72
N ASN A 111 19.66 16.48 -11.35
CA ASN A 111 20.79 17.38 -11.11
C ASN A 111 21.21 18.13 -12.40
N GLN A 112 21.25 17.46 -13.56
CA GLN A 112 21.58 18.09 -14.85
C GLN A 112 20.61 19.21 -15.26
N ILE A 113 19.34 19.13 -14.85
CA ILE A 113 18.30 20.10 -15.17
C ILE A 113 17.90 20.98 -13.96
N ASN A 114 18.70 20.93 -12.89
CA ASN A 114 18.53 21.69 -11.67
C ASN A 114 17.11 21.58 -11.05
N LEU A 115 16.59 20.37 -10.96
CA LEU A 115 15.30 20.07 -10.32
C LEU A 115 15.48 19.29 -9.01
N PRO A 116 14.80 19.68 -7.92
CA PRO A 116 14.81 18.92 -6.68
C PRO A 116 14.07 17.59 -6.86
N LEU A 117 14.66 16.52 -6.30
CA LEU A 117 14.16 15.15 -6.39
C LEU A 117 13.75 14.62 -5.03
N VAL A 118 12.48 14.25 -4.91
CA VAL A 118 11.91 13.52 -3.77
C VAL A 118 11.64 12.08 -4.20
N GLY A 119 11.94 11.11 -3.34
CA GLY A 119 11.59 9.72 -3.58
C GLY A 119 10.72 9.16 -2.46
N THR A 120 9.64 8.44 -2.79
CA THR A 120 8.97 7.56 -1.83
C THR A 120 9.45 6.14 -2.06
N PHE A 121 10.03 5.53 -1.02
CA PHE A 121 10.65 4.22 -1.09
C PHE A 121 9.70 3.13 -0.62
N HIS A 122 9.03 2.47 -1.57
CA HIS A 122 7.98 1.47 -1.31
C HIS A 122 8.44 0.04 -1.02
N PRO A 123 9.66 -0.41 -1.40
CA PRO A 123 10.02 -1.81 -1.22
C PRO A 123 9.76 -2.28 0.21
N ALA A 124 9.13 -3.43 0.28
CA ALA A 124 8.87 -4.10 1.54
C ALA A 124 10.17 -4.43 2.29
N PHE A 125 10.12 -4.54 3.60
CA PHE A 125 11.28 -4.85 4.42
C PHE A 125 10.94 -5.84 5.52
N ASP A 126 11.92 -6.67 5.87
CA ASP A 126 11.91 -7.49 7.08
C ASP A 126 13.20 -7.24 7.86
N ILE A 127 13.09 -7.10 9.18
CA ILE A 127 14.23 -6.92 10.07
C ILE A 127 14.93 -8.25 10.31
N LYS A 128 14.20 -9.35 10.20
CA LYS A 128 14.67 -10.70 10.52
C LYS A 128 14.91 -11.48 9.22
N ASN A 129 16.16 -11.86 8.95
CA ASN A 129 16.55 -12.71 7.81
C ASN A 129 15.99 -14.14 7.97
N ARG A 130 14.69 -14.33 7.76
CA ARG A 130 13.98 -15.58 8.07
C ARG A 130 13.86 -16.54 6.88
N ASN A 131 13.98 -16.04 5.64
CA ASN A 131 13.79 -16.85 4.44
C ASN A 131 14.46 -16.23 3.20
N LEU A 132 14.42 -16.92 2.06
CA LEU A 132 14.96 -16.45 0.78
C LEU A 132 14.35 -15.10 0.33
N THR A 133 13.10 -14.83 0.69
CA THR A 133 12.43 -13.57 0.37
C THR A 133 13.03 -12.39 1.14
N ALA A 134 13.43 -12.59 2.40
CA ALA A 134 14.13 -11.58 3.19
C ALA A 134 15.50 -11.23 2.58
N ASN A 135 16.21 -12.22 2.03
CA ASN A 135 17.48 -11.99 1.35
C ASN A 135 17.32 -11.13 0.08
N THR A 136 16.27 -11.36 -0.71
CA THR A 136 15.99 -10.55 -1.91
C THR A 136 15.62 -9.11 -1.55
N GLN A 137 14.92 -8.91 -0.44
CA GLN A 137 14.61 -7.58 0.07
C GLN A 137 15.86 -6.85 0.55
N GLN A 138 16.71 -7.51 1.34
CA GLN A 138 17.97 -6.95 1.77
C GLN A 138 18.85 -6.54 0.59
N LEU A 139 18.92 -7.38 -0.45
CA LEU A 139 19.63 -7.05 -1.68
C LEU A 139 19.04 -5.81 -2.36
N THR A 140 17.72 -5.70 -2.42
CA THR A 140 17.02 -4.52 -2.97
C THR A 140 17.43 -3.26 -2.21
N TYR A 141 17.44 -3.29 -0.87
CA TYR A 141 17.85 -2.16 -0.05
C TYR A 141 19.32 -1.80 -0.27
N GLN A 142 20.22 -2.79 -0.33
CA GLN A 142 21.65 -2.59 -0.62
C GLN A 142 21.88 -1.97 -2.00
N LEU A 143 21.14 -2.41 -3.01
CA LEU A 143 21.24 -1.86 -4.37
C LEU A 143 20.74 -0.40 -4.44
N TYR A 144 19.64 -0.08 -3.74
CA TYR A 144 19.06 1.26 -3.78
C TYR A 144 19.78 2.27 -2.90
N ALA A 145 20.37 1.88 -1.79
CA ALA A 145 20.93 2.79 -0.81
C ALA A 145 21.93 3.82 -1.39
N PRO A 146 22.89 3.46 -2.27
CA PRO A 146 23.81 4.45 -2.87
C PRO A 146 23.09 5.48 -3.75
N SER A 147 22.05 5.08 -4.47
CA SER A 147 21.25 5.98 -5.29
C SER A 147 20.36 6.89 -4.43
N LEU A 148 19.70 6.31 -3.42
CA LEU A 148 18.85 7.05 -2.47
C LEU A 148 19.64 8.15 -1.76
N GLY A 149 20.92 7.91 -1.41
CA GLY A 149 21.80 8.93 -0.83
C GLY A 149 21.96 10.19 -1.67
N LYS A 150 21.69 10.13 -2.98
CA LYS A 150 21.80 11.26 -3.92
C LYS A 150 20.47 12.05 -4.06
N PHE A 151 19.34 11.54 -3.57
CA PHE A 151 18.07 12.27 -3.56
C PHE A 151 18.13 13.47 -2.60
N ASN A 152 17.31 14.49 -2.83
CA ASN A 152 17.20 15.63 -1.92
C ASN A 152 16.44 15.25 -0.66
N ARG A 153 15.34 14.48 -0.80
CA ARG A 153 14.58 13.89 0.31
C ARG A 153 14.07 12.51 -0.07
N ILE A 154 14.04 11.62 0.93
CA ILE A 154 13.47 10.27 0.81
C ILE A 154 12.36 10.12 1.83
N ILE A 155 11.18 9.81 1.36
CA ILE A 155 10.03 9.46 2.18
C ILE A 155 10.08 7.95 2.44
N VAL A 156 10.02 7.58 3.70
CA VAL A 156 9.93 6.21 4.21
C VAL A 156 8.70 6.07 5.10
N PHE A 157 8.18 4.86 5.26
CA PHE A 157 6.89 4.66 5.93
C PHE A 157 6.97 4.43 7.43
N SER A 158 8.18 4.17 7.97
CA SER A 158 8.36 3.87 9.39
C SER A 158 9.76 4.26 9.88
N GLU A 159 9.88 4.41 11.20
CA GLU A 159 11.19 4.60 11.84
C GLU A 159 12.09 3.38 11.64
N THR A 160 11.51 2.19 11.56
CA THR A 160 12.24 0.96 11.27
C THR A 160 12.88 1.00 9.88
N GLN A 161 12.14 1.38 8.85
CA GLN A 161 12.66 1.52 7.50
C GLN A 161 13.77 2.57 7.42
N LYS A 162 13.59 3.72 8.09
CA LYS A 162 14.61 4.77 8.23
C LYS A 162 15.90 4.24 8.85
N LYS A 163 15.80 3.45 9.92
CA LYS A 163 16.95 2.84 10.57
C LYS A 163 17.70 1.86 9.66
N ILE A 164 16.98 1.06 8.87
CA ILE A 164 17.59 0.12 7.91
C ILE A 164 18.38 0.88 6.84
N LEU A 165 17.78 1.88 6.20
CA LEU A 165 18.47 2.69 5.17
C LEU A 165 19.65 3.47 5.74
N ALA A 166 19.54 3.97 6.98
CA ALA A 166 20.65 4.65 7.65
C ALA A 166 21.85 3.72 7.90
N LYS A 167 21.60 2.44 8.27
CA LYS A 167 22.67 1.43 8.41
C LYS A 167 23.34 1.12 7.07
N LEU A 168 22.66 1.32 5.96
CA LEU A 168 23.20 1.16 4.60
C LEU A 168 23.84 2.44 4.04
N GLY A 169 24.02 3.48 4.88
CA GLY A 169 24.73 4.70 4.52
C GLY A 169 23.87 5.83 3.97
N VAL A 170 22.54 5.69 3.94
CA VAL A 170 21.65 6.80 3.55
C VAL A 170 21.57 7.81 4.70
N ASN A 171 21.92 9.09 4.44
CA ASN A 171 21.89 10.13 5.46
C ASN A 171 20.50 10.26 6.10
N LYS A 172 20.44 10.22 7.43
CA LYS A 172 19.20 10.32 8.22
C LYS A 172 18.45 11.64 8.03
N GLU A 173 19.16 12.73 7.78
CA GLU A 173 18.56 14.06 7.56
C GLU A 173 17.81 14.16 6.24
N LYS A 174 18.16 13.33 5.26
CA LYS A 174 17.46 13.24 4.00
C LYS A 174 16.20 12.36 4.08
N GLN A 175 16.10 11.53 5.11
CA GLN A 175 15.02 10.58 5.30
C GLN A 175 13.92 11.18 6.19
N ILE A 176 12.70 11.23 5.66
CA ILE A 176 11.53 11.73 6.36
C ILE A 176 10.53 10.58 6.51
N VAL A 177 10.09 10.32 7.72
CA VAL A 177 9.06 9.31 7.98
C VAL A 177 7.70 9.93 7.73
N ILE A 178 7.06 9.50 6.65
CA ILE A 178 5.68 9.86 6.29
C ILE A 178 4.97 8.55 5.96
N PRO A 179 4.21 7.97 6.90
CA PRO A 179 3.49 6.73 6.65
C PRO A 179 2.41 6.93 5.58
N ASN A 180 1.97 5.84 4.95
CA ASN A 180 0.79 5.87 4.10
C ASN A 180 -0.40 6.47 4.84
N GLY A 181 -1.27 7.17 4.11
CA GLY A 181 -2.54 7.67 4.60
C GLY A 181 -3.72 6.90 4.01
N VAL A 182 -4.79 6.80 4.78
CA VAL A 182 -6.09 6.30 4.34
C VAL A 182 -7.12 7.43 4.42
N ASP A 183 -8.03 7.47 3.44
CA ASP A 183 -9.14 8.42 3.46
C ASP A 183 -10.18 7.98 4.50
N GLU A 184 -10.16 8.65 5.64
CA GLU A 184 -11.00 8.34 6.81
C GLU A 184 -12.48 8.64 6.61
N ASN A 185 -12.84 9.34 5.53
CA ASN A 185 -14.22 9.62 5.17
C ASN A 185 -14.80 8.56 4.23
N ILE A 186 -13.95 7.92 3.43
CA ILE A 186 -14.33 6.76 2.61
C ILE A 186 -14.38 5.50 3.46
N TRP A 187 -13.31 5.27 4.24
CA TRP A 187 -13.15 4.11 5.12
C TRP A 187 -13.56 4.47 6.56
N GLU A 188 -14.84 4.72 6.75
CA GLU A 188 -15.41 5.03 8.06
C GLU A 188 -16.18 3.84 8.66
N PRO A 189 -16.39 3.80 9.98
CA PRO A 189 -17.29 2.82 10.59
C PRO A 189 -18.69 2.90 10.01
N LEU A 190 -19.39 1.75 9.97
CA LEU A 190 -20.76 1.69 9.51
C LEU A 190 -21.69 2.50 10.42
N ILE A 191 -22.17 3.63 9.94
CA ILE A 191 -23.15 4.48 10.64
C ILE A 191 -24.55 4.08 10.17
N GLU A 192 -24.78 3.98 8.87
CA GLU A 192 -26.07 3.68 8.27
C GLU A 192 -25.91 2.67 7.12
N LYS A 193 -26.79 1.68 7.09
CA LYS A 193 -26.79 0.67 6.01
C LYS A 193 -27.38 1.26 4.73
N ASN A 194 -26.79 0.89 3.61
CA ASN A 194 -27.25 1.24 2.28
C ASN A 194 -27.42 -0.01 1.39
N LYS A 195 -27.89 0.18 0.16
CA LYS A 195 -28.10 -0.92 -0.80
C LYS A 195 -26.88 -1.80 -1.05
N LYS A 196 -25.66 -1.26 -0.92
CA LYS A 196 -24.43 -2.06 -1.06
C LYS A 196 -24.26 -3.02 0.12
N HIS A 197 -24.56 -2.59 1.34
CA HIS A 197 -24.53 -3.47 2.53
C HIS A 197 -25.54 -4.60 2.40
N ASP A 198 -26.75 -4.30 1.89
CA ASP A 198 -27.77 -5.34 1.67
C ASP A 198 -27.34 -6.34 0.61
N ALA A 199 -26.74 -5.89 -0.49
CA ALA A 199 -26.21 -6.76 -1.54
C ALA A 199 -25.05 -7.63 -1.02
N VAL A 200 -24.12 -7.05 -0.25
CA VAL A 200 -23.03 -7.78 0.38
C VAL A 200 -23.58 -8.81 1.38
N ARG A 201 -24.51 -8.42 2.25
CA ARG A 201 -25.12 -9.34 3.22
C ARG A 201 -25.89 -10.46 2.54
N LYS A 202 -26.61 -10.19 1.45
CA LYS A 202 -27.29 -11.22 0.67
C LYS A 202 -26.31 -12.30 0.17
N LYS A 203 -25.09 -11.91 -0.24
CA LYS A 203 -24.06 -12.85 -0.69
C LYS A 203 -23.36 -13.56 0.46
N LEU A 204 -23.08 -12.85 1.57
CA LEU A 204 -22.42 -13.43 2.75
C LEU A 204 -23.36 -14.27 3.61
N GLY A 205 -24.65 -13.99 3.57
CA GLY A 205 -25.65 -14.58 4.47
C GLY A 205 -25.49 -14.07 5.92
N ASP A 206 -26.17 -14.77 6.86
CA ASP A 206 -26.09 -14.44 8.26
C ASP A 206 -24.76 -14.87 8.90
N GLY A 207 -24.46 -14.28 10.06
CA GLY A 207 -23.27 -14.57 10.83
C GLY A 207 -22.27 -13.43 10.93
N ARG A 208 -21.31 -13.63 11.81
CA ARG A 208 -20.19 -12.69 12.06
C ARG A 208 -19.12 -12.91 11.00
N ILE A 209 -18.55 -11.83 10.48
CA ILE A 209 -17.61 -11.89 9.37
C ILE A 209 -16.20 -11.61 9.86
N PHE A 210 -15.30 -12.54 9.55
CA PHE A 210 -13.86 -12.47 9.70
C PHE A 210 -13.26 -12.38 8.30
N LEU A 211 -12.39 -11.42 8.05
CA LEU A 211 -12.04 -11.00 6.70
C LEU A 211 -10.54 -11.09 6.44
N TYR A 212 -10.18 -11.56 5.26
CA TYR A 212 -8.95 -11.25 4.57
C TYR A 212 -9.29 -10.52 3.27
N MET A 213 -8.61 -9.42 2.99
CA MET A 213 -8.76 -8.69 1.72
C MET A 213 -7.39 -8.31 1.16
N GLY A 214 -7.04 -8.89 0.01
CA GLY A 214 -5.77 -8.63 -0.65
C GLY A 214 -5.41 -9.66 -1.70
N ARG A 215 -4.20 -9.54 -2.26
CA ARG A 215 -3.69 -10.49 -3.26
C ARG A 215 -3.47 -11.88 -2.63
N ILE A 216 -3.86 -12.93 -3.34
CA ILE A 216 -3.70 -14.32 -2.89
C ILE A 216 -2.39 -14.88 -3.46
N ALA A 217 -1.29 -14.65 -2.73
CA ALA A 217 0.07 -15.02 -3.16
C ALA A 217 0.91 -15.51 -1.97
N ASN A 218 2.05 -16.14 -2.23
CA ASN A 218 2.88 -16.77 -1.21
C ASN A 218 3.28 -15.82 -0.09
N GLU A 219 3.67 -14.59 -0.43
CA GLU A 219 4.09 -13.57 0.53
C GLU A 219 2.97 -13.10 1.46
N LYS A 220 1.70 -13.31 1.07
CA LYS A 220 0.52 -12.99 1.88
C LYS A 220 0.15 -14.08 2.88
N ASN A 221 0.72 -15.28 2.72
CA ASN A 221 0.73 -16.35 3.72
C ASN A 221 -0.66 -16.71 4.29
N ILE A 222 -1.67 -16.80 3.41
CA ILE A 222 -3.07 -17.03 3.81
C ILE A 222 -3.31 -18.45 4.31
N GLU A 223 -2.51 -19.41 3.84
CA GLU A 223 -2.68 -20.83 4.19
C GLU A 223 -2.69 -21.10 5.71
N PRO A 224 -1.78 -20.54 6.54
CA PRO A 224 -1.85 -20.67 7.99
C PRO A 224 -3.16 -20.16 8.61
N LEU A 225 -3.75 -19.09 8.07
CA LEU A 225 -5.05 -18.59 8.48
C LEU A 225 -6.16 -19.62 8.19
N LEU A 226 -6.20 -20.13 6.96
CA LEU A 226 -7.17 -21.15 6.54
C LEU A 226 -7.04 -22.45 7.36
N ARG A 227 -5.80 -22.89 7.63
CA ARG A 227 -5.51 -24.07 8.48
C ARG A 227 -6.00 -23.85 9.92
N SER A 228 -5.82 -22.66 10.47
CA SER A 228 -6.26 -22.33 11.82
C SER A 228 -7.78 -22.24 11.89
N TRP A 229 -8.39 -21.58 10.92
CA TRP A 229 -9.84 -21.45 10.78
C TRP A 229 -10.53 -22.83 10.73
N ARG A 230 -10.03 -23.74 9.88
CA ARG A 230 -10.56 -25.11 9.74
C ARG A 230 -10.56 -25.89 11.06
N LYS A 231 -9.61 -25.62 11.95
CA LYS A 231 -9.46 -26.30 13.25
C LYS A 231 -10.19 -25.64 14.40
N THR A 232 -10.72 -24.44 14.18
CA THR A 232 -11.42 -23.68 15.21
C THR A 232 -12.93 -23.97 15.18
N LYS A 233 -13.55 -24.01 16.34
CA LYS A 233 -15.01 -23.99 16.45
C LYS A 233 -15.50 -22.58 16.12
N THR A 234 -16.06 -22.40 14.93
CA THR A 234 -16.38 -21.06 14.40
C THR A 234 -17.81 -20.62 14.72
N TYR A 235 -18.64 -21.51 15.31
CA TYR A 235 -20.05 -21.23 15.60
C TYR A 235 -20.74 -20.55 14.40
N ASN A 236 -21.34 -19.36 14.62
CA ASN A 236 -21.97 -18.54 13.59
C ASN A 236 -21.00 -17.48 13.01
N CYS A 237 -19.74 -17.86 12.80
CA CYS A 237 -18.71 -16.99 12.20
C CYS A 237 -18.25 -17.55 10.85
N LYS A 238 -18.01 -16.67 9.88
CA LYS A 238 -17.53 -16.99 8.53
C LYS A 238 -16.22 -16.27 8.26
N LEU A 239 -15.28 -16.98 7.65
CA LEU A 239 -14.08 -16.36 7.07
C LEU A 239 -14.36 -16.02 5.61
N VAL A 240 -14.17 -14.77 5.25
CA VAL A 240 -14.33 -14.26 3.88
C VAL A 240 -12.97 -13.92 3.31
N ILE A 241 -12.65 -14.47 2.15
CA ILE A 241 -11.42 -14.19 1.41
C ILE A 241 -11.76 -13.37 0.17
N VAL A 242 -11.37 -12.11 0.20
CA VAL A 242 -11.57 -11.16 -0.91
C VAL A 242 -10.25 -10.94 -1.63
N GLY A 243 -10.22 -11.24 -2.91
CA GLY A 243 -9.05 -11.05 -3.74
C GLY A 243 -8.84 -12.15 -4.77
N ASP A 244 -7.73 -12.04 -5.48
CA ASP A 244 -7.27 -13.02 -6.46
C ASP A 244 -5.75 -13.10 -6.44
N GLY A 245 -5.20 -14.12 -7.09
CA GLY A 245 -3.76 -14.31 -7.20
C GLY A 245 -3.35 -15.75 -7.47
N PRO A 246 -2.04 -15.96 -7.69
CA PRO A 246 -1.53 -17.27 -8.16
C PRO A 246 -1.78 -18.43 -7.21
N MET A 247 -1.94 -18.17 -5.89
CA MET A 247 -2.17 -19.22 -4.90
C MET A 247 -3.66 -19.58 -4.75
N LYS A 248 -4.58 -18.78 -5.30
CA LYS A 248 -6.03 -19.00 -5.10
C LYS A 248 -6.49 -20.40 -5.53
N PRO A 249 -6.21 -20.89 -6.75
CA PRO A 249 -6.69 -22.21 -7.19
C PRO A 249 -6.19 -23.35 -6.28
N THR A 250 -4.94 -23.28 -5.84
CA THR A 250 -4.35 -24.29 -4.94
C THR A 250 -5.03 -24.27 -3.58
N LEU A 251 -5.28 -23.09 -3.02
CA LEU A 251 -5.91 -22.95 -1.71
C LEU A 251 -7.40 -23.32 -1.76
N GLU A 252 -8.15 -22.91 -2.77
CA GLU A 252 -9.54 -23.33 -2.97
C GLU A 252 -9.66 -24.85 -3.00
N ASN A 253 -8.81 -25.53 -3.76
CA ASN A 253 -8.78 -26.99 -3.82
C ASN A 253 -8.42 -27.61 -2.46
N SER A 254 -7.41 -27.11 -1.76
CA SER A 254 -6.93 -27.65 -0.47
C SER A 254 -7.93 -27.46 0.68
N PHE A 255 -8.85 -26.52 0.56
CA PHE A 255 -9.86 -26.18 1.55
C PHE A 255 -11.30 -26.35 1.04
N SER A 256 -11.49 -27.08 -0.06
CA SER A 256 -12.80 -27.37 -0.66
C SER A 256 -13.77 -28.14 0.25
N ASN A 257 -13.25 -28.78 1.30
CA ASN A 257 -14.04 -29.46 2.30
C ASN A 257 -14.67 -28.56 3.37
N LEU A 258 -14.36 -27.26 3.36
CA LEU A 258 -15.05 -26.29 4.21
C LEU A 258 -16.33 -25.82 3.51
N SER A 259 -17.45 -25.93 4.22
CA SER A 259 -18.75 -25.44 3.72
C SER A 259 -18.74 -23.91 3.57
N GLU A 260 -19.59 -23.38 2.71
CA GLU A 260 -19.79 -21.93 2.53
C GLU A 260 -20.25 -21.22 3.80
N ASP A 261 -20.83 -21.95 4.77
CA ASP A 261 -21.17 -21.44 6.09
C ASP A 261 -19.93 -21.13 6.94
N LYS A 262 -18.74 -21.60 6.55
CA LYS A 262 -17.49 -21.39 7.28
C LYS A 262 -16.47 -20.60 6.49
N LEU A 263 -16.40 -20.75 5.17
CA LEU A 263 -15.42 -20.12 4.31
C LEU A 263 -16.05 -19.65 3.00
N ILE A 264 -15.95 -18.37 2.72
CA ILE A 264 -16.46 -17.77 1.48
C ILE A 264 -15.26 -17.23 0.68
N TRP A 265 -15.12 -17.73 -0.54
CA TRP A 265 -14.23 -17.17 -1.55
C TRP A 265 -15.00 -16.10 -2.34
N TRP A 266 -14.81 -14.85 -1.99
CA TRP A 266 -15.51 -13.73 -2.66
C TRP A 266 -15.04 -13.52 -4.10
N GLY A 267 -13.74 -13.67 -4.34
CA GLY A 267 -13.08 -13.31 -5.58
C GLY A 267 -12.50 -11.90 -5.54
N ALA A 268 -11.97 -11.45 -6.68
CA ALA A 268 -11.47 -10.09 -6.82
C ALA A 268 -12.64 -9.08 -6.76
N GLU A 269 -12.46 -8.01 -5.98
CA GLU A 269 -13.44 -6.93 -5.87
C GLU A 269 -12.79 -5.60 -6.27
N MET A 270 -13.27 -5.01 -7.35
CA MET A 270 -12.74 -3.76 -7.88
C MET A 270 -13.61 -2.55 -7.54
N ASP A 271 -14.89 -2.78 -7.21
CA ASP A 271 -15.80 -1.70 -6.82
C ASP A 271 -15.48 -1.22 -5.39
N LEU A 272 -15.11 0.05 -5.28
CA LEU A 272 -14.69 0.64 -4.01
C LEU A 272 -15.82 0.62 -2.96
N GLU A 273 -17.04 0.94 -3.35
CA GLU A 273 -18.18 0.96 -2.43
C GLU A 273 -18.48 -0.44 -1.87
N THR A 274 -18.35 -1.48 -2.72
CA THR A 274 -18.51 -2.88 -2.29
C THR A 274 -17.37 -3.28 -1.33
N ARG A 275 -16.13 -2.88 -1.61
CA ARG A 275 -14.99 -3.14 -0.71
C ARG A 275 -15.20 -2.48 0.65
N VAL A 276 -15.63 -1.24 0.66
CA VAL A 276 -15.96 -0.49 1.90
C VAL A 276 -17.06 -1.22 2.67
N ALA A 277 -18.16 -1.59 2.00
CA ALA A 277 -19.27 -2.30 2.64
C ALA A 277 -18.85 -3.66 3.23
N ILE A 278 -17.98 -4.42 2.55
CA ILE A 278 -17.44 -5.68 3.06
C ILE A 278 -16.62 -5.41 4.34
N MET A 279 -15.75 -4.40 4.32
CA MET A 279 -14.88 -4.06 5.45
C MET A 279 -15.69 -3.58 6.65
N GLN A 280 -16.71 -2.74 6.43
CA GLN A 280 -17.63 -2.24 7.46
C GLN A 280 -18.48 -3.34 8.12
N ILE A 281 -18.77 -4.42 7.38
CA ILE A 281 -19.51 -5.58 7.89
C ILE A 281 -18.59 -6.52 8.68
N ALA A 282 -17.29 -6.49 8.40
CA ALA A 282 -16.32 -7.36 9.04
C ALA A 282 -16.04 -6.94 10.49
N GLU A 283 -15.97 -7.90 11.39
CA GLU A 283 -15.59 -7.66 12.80
C GLU A 283 -14.07 -7.77 13.01
N VAL A 284 -13.41 -8.65 12.25
CA VAL A 284 -11.98 -8.89 12.34
C VAL A 284 -11.37 -8.93 10.95
N PHE A 285 -10.25 -8.26 10.80
CA PHE A 285 -9.41 -8.32 9.61
C PHE A 285 -8.08 -9.01 9.91
N PHE A 286 -7.70 -9.96 9.06
CA PHE A 286 -6.43 -10.69 9.16
C PHE A 286 -5.46 -10.30 8.07
N LEU A 287 -4.20 -10.04 8.46
CA LEU A 287 -3.09 -9.81 7.55
C LEU A 287 -1.88 -10.67 7.95
N PRO A 288 -1.89 -11.98 7.63
CA PRO A 288 -0.83 -12.91 8.06
C PRO A 288 0.42 -12.87 7.16
N SER A 289 0.69 -11.75 6.51
CA SER A 289 1.74 -11.57 5.49
C SER A 289 3.14 -11.88 6.03
N LEU A 290 4.00 -12.43 5.18
CA LEU A 290 5.44 -12.59 5.47
C LEU A 290 6.25 -11.35 5.09
N VAL A 291 5.69 -10.52 4.22
CA VAL A 291 6.38 -9.39 3.61
C VAL A 291 5.41 -8.26 3.35
N GLU A 292 5.66 -7.10 3.96
CA GLU A 292 4.93 -5.86 3.74
C GLU A 292 5.88 -4.64 3.76
N GLY A 293 5.44 -3.54 3.15
CA GLY A 293 5.99 -2.21 3.41
C GLY A 293 5.19 -1.55 4.54
N LEU A 294 4.07 -0.94 4.16
CA LEU A 294 2.98 -0.52 5.03
C LEU A 294 1.68 -0.82 4.30
N SER A 295 0.87 -1.71 4.86
CA SER A 295 -0.34 -2.22 4.20
C SER A 295 -1.47 -1.20 4.18
N LEU A 296 -1.92 -0.82 2.97
CA LEU A 296 -3.12 0.02 2.82
C LEU A 296 -4.37 -0.71 3.31
N SER A 297 -4.52 -2.00 3.03
CA SER A 297 -5.69 -2.76 3.49
C SER A 297 -5.76 -2.88 5.01
N LEU A 298 -4.62 -2.87 5.71
CA LEU A 298 -4.60 -2.76 7.16
C LEU A 298 -5.13 -1.40 7.64
N LEU A 299 -4.66 -0.31 7.02
CA LEU A 299 -5.15 1.04 7.35
C LEU A 299 -6.64 1.21 7.01
N GLU A 300 -7.10 0.64 5.90
CA GLU A 300 -8.51 0.61 5.49
C GLU A 300 -9.37 -0.12 6.55
N ALA A 301 -8.92 -1.29 7.03
CA ALA A 301 -9.61 -2.05 8.07
C ALA A 301 -9.63 -1.31 9.41
N MET A 302 -8.51 -0.75 9.83
CA MET A 302 -8.43 0.05 11.04
C MET A 302 -9.34 1.28 10.95
N ALA A 303 -9.38 1.93 9.80
CA ALA A 303 -10.20 3.11 9.55
C ALA A 303 -11.69 2.83 9.65
N THR A 304 -12.18 1.65 9.27
CA THR A 304 -13.56 1.22 9.45
C THR A 304 -13.89 0.78 10.87
N GLY A 305 -12.93 0.79 11.80
CA GLY A 305 -13.13 0.31 13.17
C GLY A 305 -13.16 -1.22 13.27
N THR A 306 -12.62 -1.93 12.29
CA THR A 306 -12.49 -3.39 12.29
C THR A 306 -11.30 -3.81 13.14
N ALA A 307 -11.46 -4.81 14.02
CA ALA A 307 -10.36 -5.35 14.82
C ALA A 307 -9.29 -5.99 13.90
N CYS A 308 -8.04 -5.64 14.07
CA CYS A 308 -6.97 -6.08 13.20
C CYS A 308 -6.01 -7.06 13.86
N VAL A 309 -5.68 -8.14 13.14
CA VAL A 309 -4.64 -9.10 13.50
C VAL A 309 -3.64 -9.16 12.35
N ALA A 310 -2.42 -8.71 12.57
CA ALA A 310 -1.39 -8.73 11.54
C ALA A 310 -0.07 -9.29 12.05
N THR A 311 0.73 -9.80 11.14
CA THR A 311 2.12 -10.19 11.41
C THR A 311 3.01 -8.96 11.58
N ASP A 312 4.03 -9.08 12.43
CA ASP A 312 5.08 -8.07 12.62
C ASP A 312 6.00 -8.05 11.39
N THR A 313 5.50 -7.43 10.31
CA THR A 313 6.25 -7.27 9.05
C THR A 313 6.18 -5.83 8.55
N GLY A 314 7.27 -5.37 7.97
CA GLY A 314 7.34 -3.99 7.48
C GLY A 314 7.06 -2.98 8.59
N ALA A 315 6.09 -2.11 8.35
CA ALA A 315 5.59 -1.14 9.31
C ALA A 315 4.30 -1.59 10.04
N ASP A 316 3.73 -2.74 9.70
CA ASP A 316 2.40 -3.14 10.18
C ASP A 316 2.38 -3.37 11.71
N GLY A 317 3.48 -3.92 12.28
CA GLY A 317 3.61 -4.02 13.73
C GLY A 317 3.64 -2.64 14.42
N GLU A 318 4.36 -1.66 13.86
CA GLU A 318 4.42 -0.27 14.37
C GLU A 318 3.07 0.44 14.28
N VAL A 319 2.29 0.14 13.23
CA VAL A 319 0.93 0.68 13.07
C VAL A 319 -0.02 0.18 14.14
N LEU A 320 0.05 -1.10 14.49
CA LEU A 320 -0.80 -1.74 15.50
C LEU A 320 -0.33 -1.55 16.94
N ASP A 321 0.76 -0.81 17.17
CA ASP A 321 1.26 -0.53 18.52
C ASP A 321 0.22 0.13 19.42
N ASN A 322 0.50 0.10 20.74
CA ASN A 322 -0.34 0.69 21.79
C ASN A 322 -1.77 0.10 21.86
N GLY A 323 -1.92 -1.16 21.46
CA GLY A 323 -3.19 -1.88 21.53
C GLY A 323 -4.19 -1.52 20.44
N ALA A 324 -3.71 -0.95 19.32
CA ALA A 324 -4.52 -0.69 18.14
C ALA A 324 -4.82 -1.96 17.32
N GLY A 325 -4.28 -3.10 17.72
CA GLY A 325 -4.52 -4.39 17.10
C GLY A 325 -3.72 -5.50 17.78
N ILE A 326 -3.80 -6.70 17.24
CA ILE A 326 -3.02 -7.85 17.70
C ILE A 326 -1.88 -8.08 16.72
N VAL A 327 -0.65 -7.96 17.21
CA VAL A 327 0.56 -8.23 16.43
C VAL A 327 1.02 -9.67 16.70
N ILE A 328 1.21 -10.45 15.64
CA ILE A 328 1.71 -11.82 15.71
C ILE A 328 3.08 -11.95 15.03
N SER A 329 3.89 -12.90 15.49
CA SER A 329 5.15 -13.21 14.83
C SER A 329 4.89 -13.88 13.48
N THR A 330 5.76 -13.63 12.50
CA THR A 330 5.77 -14.38 11.24
C THR A 330 6.17 -15.86 11.43
N ASP A 331 6.76 -16.20 12.58
CA ASP A 331 7.07 -17.58 12.93
C ASP A 331 5.83 -18.25 13.57
N ASN A 332 5.51 -19.47 13.12
CA ASN A 332 4.39 -20.23 13.67
C ASN A 332 3.02 -19.52 13.65
N VAL A 333 2.74 -18.75 12.59
CA VAL A 333 1.49 -17.99 12.40
C VAL A 333 0.25 -18.83 12.72
N SER A 334 0.19 -20.09 12.21
CA SER A 334 -0.95 -20.97 12.45
C SER A 334 -1.17 -21.29 13.95
N THR A 335 -0.11 -21.43 14.73
CA THR A 335 -0.22 -21.68 16.17
C THR A 335 -0.77 -20.48 16.91
N GLN A 336 -0.28 -19.29 16.59
CA GLN A 336 -0.76 -18.05 17.19
C GLN A 336 -2.22 -17.78 16.82
N LEU A 337 -2.59 -17.94 15.55
CA LEU A 337 -3.97 -17.77 15.09
C LEU A 337 -4.94 -18.77 15.73
N LYS A 338 -4.53 -20.02 15.99
CA LYS A 338 -5.36 -20.99 16.72
C LYS A 338 -5.70 -20.55 18.15
N THR A 339 -4.84 -19.75 18.77
CA THR A 339 -5.10 -19.18 20.09
C THR A 339 -5.96 -17.92 20.00
N ILE A 340 -5.69 -17.05 19.01
CA ILE A 340 -6.30 -15.72 18.90
C ILE A 340 -7.74 -15.80 18.34
N ILE A 341 -7.98 -16.63 17.33
CA ILE A 341 -9.31 -16.73 16.68
C ILE A 341 -10.42 -17.08 17.69
N PRO A 342 -10.28 -18.11 18.56
CA PRO A 342 -11.28 -18.41 19.58
C PRO A 342 -11.56 -17.23 20.50
N ILE A 343 -10.52 -16.51 20.95
CA ILE A 343 -10.67 -15.36 21.84
C ILE A 343 -11.53 -14.27 21.18
N LEU A 344 -11.26 -13.96 19.90
CA LEU A 344 -12.03 -12.96 19.16
C LEU A 344 -13.47 -13.40 18.89
N ILE A 345 -13.72 -14.69 18.75
CA ILE A 345 -15.07 -15.24 18.60
C ILE A 345 -15.84 -15.19 19.92
N GLU A 346 -15.22 -15.64 21.01
CA GLU A 346 -15.86 -15.79 22.31
C GLU A 346 -16.03 -14.47 23.07
N HIS A 347 -15.23 -13.45 22.74
CA HIS A 347 -15.26 -12.15 23.39
C HIS A 347 -15.57 -10.98 22.43
N PRO A 348 -16.82 -10.88 21.91
CA PRO A 348 -17.18 -9.85 20.92
C PRO A 348 -17.02 -8.41 21.44
N ALA A 349 -17.21 -8.18 22.75
CA ALA A 349 -16.97 -6.86 23.34
C ALA A 349 -15.48 -6.46 23.30
N PHE A 350 -14.58 -7.41 23.55
CA PHE A 350 -13.13 -7.19 23.39
C PHE A 350 -12.77 -6.90 21.92
N THR A 351 -13.32 -7.70 21.00
CA THR A 351 -13.11 -7.52 19.55
C THR A 351 -13.55 -6.13 19.10
N LYS A 352 -14.73 -5.68 19.56
CA LYS A 352 -15.24 -4.34 19.26
C LYS A 352 -14.32 -3.24 19.81
N ALA A 353 -13.92 -3.33 21.08
CA ALA A 353 -13.02 -2.36 21.70
C ALA A 353 -11.64 -2.29 20.99
N LEU A 354 -11.16 -3.42 20.48
CA LEU A 354 -9.94 -3.46 19.68
C LEU A 354 -10.09 -2.70 18.36
N GLY A 355 -11.23 -2.83 17.68
CA GLY A 355 -11.56 -2.09 16.47
C GLY A 355 -11.69 -0.58 16.70
N GLU A 356 -12.30 -0.17 17.80
CA GLU A 356 -12.41 1.24 18.20
C GLU A 356 -11.02 1.86 18.40
N LYS A 357 -10.12 1.18 19.10
CA LYS A 357 -8.71 1.63 19.26
C LYS A 357 -7.96 1.67 17.94
N ALA A 358 -8.23 0.72 17.02
CA ALA A 358 -7.66 0.75 15.68
C ALA A 358 -8.07 2.03 14.94
N ARG A 359 -9.35 2.40 14.98
CA ARG A 359 -9.85 3.65 14.39
C ARG A 359 -9.21 4.88 15.00
N ASP A 360 -9.16 4.97 16.32
CA ASP A 360 -8.54 6.10 17.04
C ASP A 360 -7.08 6.30 16.59
N ARG A 361 -6.34 5.20 16.45
CA ARG A 361 -4.94 5.23 15.98
C ARG A 361 -4.81 5.74 14.55
N VAL A 362 -5.73 5.36 13.64
CA VAL A 362 -5.76 5.88 12.26
C VAL A 362 -6.03 7.39 12.28
N ILE A 363 -7.05 7.82 12.99
CA ILE A 363 -7.41 9.25 13.08
C ILE A 363 -6.26 10.06 13.67
N GLU A 364 -5.55 9.51 14.65
CA GLU A 364 -4.39 10.17 15.26
C GLU A 364 -3.21 10.32 14.29
N ARG A 365 -2.93 9.31 13.40
CA ARG A 365 -1.63 9.25 12.72
C ARG A 365 -1.66 8.97 11.23
N TYR A 366 -2.67 8.27 10.73
CA TYR A 366 -2.62 7.63 9.41
C TYR A 366 -3.71 8.12 8.46
N THR A 367 -4.28 9.32 8.68
CA THR A 367 -5.24 9.89 7.73
C THR A 367 -4.53 10.37 6.47
N LEU A 368 -5.25 10.33 5.34
CA LEU A 368 -4.73 10.86 4.07
C LEU A 368 -4.37 12.35 4.22
N LYS A 369 -5.19 13.11 4.93
CA LYS A 369 -4.93 14.50 5.21
C LYS A 369 -3.56 14.72 5.85
N LYS A 370 -3.23 14.00 6.92
CA LYS A 370 -1.92 14.13 7.62
C LYS A 370 -0.75 13.70 6.75
N ASN A 371 -0.94 12.64 5.96
CA ASN A 371 0.07 12.21 4.99
C ASN A 371 0.38 13.34 3.99
N ILE A 372 -0.65 13.94 3.40
CA ILE A 372 -0.47 14.99 2.41
C ILE A 372 0.06 16.28 3.04
N ASP A 373 -0.40 16.68 4.25
CA ASP A 373 0.15 17.84 4.98
C ASP A 373 1.68 17.70 5.15
N ALA A 374 2.16 16.50 5.48
CA ALA A 374 3.58 16.23 5.62
C ALA A 374 4.32 16.26 4.26
N ILE A 375 3.74 15.73 3.20
CA ILE A 375 4.31 15.76 1.85
C ILE A 375 4.39 17.21 1.33
N GLU A 376 3.33 18.01 1.50
CA GLU A 376 3.31 19.42 1.11
C GLU A 376 4.42 20.23 1.81
N LYS A 377 4.63 19.97 3.10
CA LYS A 377 5.72 20.62 3.86
C LYS A 377 7.08 20.33 3.21
N VAL A 378 7.35 19.07 2.86
CA VAL A 378 8.58 18.68 2.15
C VAL A 378 8.73 19.44 0.83
N TYR A 379 7.64 19.54 0.06
CA TYR A 379 7.68 20.24 -1.23
C TYR A 379 7.95 21.74 -1.08
N ILE A 380 7.30 22.40 -0.12
CA ILE A 380 7.48 23.83 0.12
C ILE A 380 8.91 24.14 0.58
N GLU A 381 9.45 23.33 1.50
CA GLU A 381 10.82 23.47 1.99
C GLU A 381 11.84 23.33 0.84
N LEU A 382 11.70 22.30 0.01
CA LEU A 382 12.60 22.09 -1.12
C LEU A 382 12.48 23.17 -2.19
N LYS A 383 11.25 23.57 -2.56
CA LYS A 383 11.03 24.63 -3.55
C LYS A 383 11.71 25.95 -3.11
N ASN A 384 11.63 26.28 -1.83
CA ASN A 384 12.24 27.51 -1.30
C ASN A 384 13.77 27.40 -1.27
N SER A 385 14.32 26.25 -0.92
CA SER A 385 15.79 26.05 -0.88
C SER A 385 16.46 26.01 -2.25
N PHE A 386 15.73 25.72 -3.33
CA PHE A 386 16.24 25.71 -4.71
C PHE A 386 16.06 27.04 -5.46
N LYS A 387 15.25 27.97 -4.91
CA LYS A 387 15.08 29.32 -5.49
C LYS A 387 16.08 30.34 -4.97
N ASN A 388 16.73 30.02 -3.84
CA ASN A 388 17.81 30.80 -3.25
C ASN A 388 19.17 30.24 -3.69
#